data_4aaec63468c72a20473c60536e6b76ee
#
_entry.id   4aaec63468c72a20473c60536e6b76ee
#
_cell.length_a   1.000
_cell.length_b   1.000
_cell.length_c   1.000
_cell.angle_alpha   90.00
_cell.angle_beta   90.00
_cell.angle_gamma   90.00
#
_symmetry.space_group_name_H-M   'P 1'
#
loop_
_entity.id
_entity.type
_entity.pdbx_description
1 polymer ?
#
loop_
_entity_poly.entity_id
_entity_poly.type
_entity_poly.pdbx_seq_one_letter_code
_entity_poly.pdbx_strand_id
1 'polypeptide(L)'
;AYNSIYSASKAGLIMWSDGMRQEYKDSPVDISVICPGFISEAGMFHDGHLAPPALLGSSQPQKVADAVLKALRKGSCEIIVNSGPIRPLLALGQISWKLADIIVGWFGVSALNRKRISA
;
A
#
# COMPACT_ATOMS: atom_id res chain seq x y z
N ALA A 1 6.81 10.58 5.65
CA ALA A 1 8.11 11.20 5.89
C ALA A 1 9.20 10.13 6.04
N TYR A 2 10.46 10.50 5.83
CA TYR A 2 11.64 9.62 5.94
C TYR A 2 11.66 8.39 5.00
N ASN A 3 10.81 8.38 3.98
CA ASN A 3 10.68 7.27 3.01
C ASN A 3 10.29 7.76 1.61
N SER A 4 10.60 9.02 1.28
CA SER A 4 10.10 9.70 0.08
C SER A 4 10.50 9.02 -1.22
N ILE A 5 11.76 8.58 -1.35
CA ILE A 5 12.25 7.90 -2.57
C ILE A 5 11.53 6.56 -2.77
N TYR A 6 11.37 5.77 -1.71
CA TYR A 6 10.60 4.53 -1.76
C TYR A 6 9.14 4.81 -2.15
N SER A 7 8.51 5.80 -1.49
CA SER A 7 7.13 6.19 -1.80
C SER A 7 6.97 6.64 -3.24
N ALA A 8 7.91 7.45 -3.76
CA ALA A 8 7.90 7.88 -5.16
C ALA A 8 8.02 6.69 -6.12
N SER A 9 8.91 5.73 -5.85
CA SER A 9 9.06 4.53 -6.69
C SER A 9 7.78 3.69 -6.72
N LYS A 10 7.11 3.51 -5.57
CA LYS A 10 5.88 2.73 -5.48
C LYS A 10 4.67 3.46 -6.09
N ALA A 11 4.57 4.77 -5.88
CA ALA A 11 3.55 5.59 -6.55
C ALA A 11 3.73 5.57 -8.07
N GLY A 12 4.97 5.64 -8.56
CA GLY A 12 5.28 5.51 -9.98
C GLY A 12 4.80 4.19 -10.57
N LEU A 13 5.00 3.06 -9.87
CA LEU A 13 4.51 1.75 -10.31
C LEU A 13 2.97 1.69 -10.37
N ILE A 14 2.27 2.30 -9.42
CA ILE A 14 0.80 2.35 -9.41
C ILE A 14 0.31 3.14 -10.63
N MET A 15 0.85 4.34 -10.86
CA MET A 15 0.46 5.19 -11.98
C MET A 15 0.85 4.58 -13.34
N TRP A 16 2.01 3.94 -13.42
CA TRP A 16 2.41 3.19 -14.60
C TRP A 16 1.45 2.05 -14.91
N SER A 17 1.05 1.28 -13.90
CA SER A 17 0.07 0.19 -14.05
C SER A 17 -1.29 0.71 -14.52
N ASP A 18 -1.67 1.91 -14.08
CA ASP A 18 -2.92 2.56 -14.51
C ASP A 18 -2.85 2.95 -16.00
N GLY A 19 -1.75 3.56 -16.43
CA GLY A 19 -1.49 3.87 -17.86
C GLY A 19 -1.51 2.61 -18.73
N MET A 20 -0.76 1.59 -18.33
CA MET A 20 -0.72 0.31 -19.05
C MET A 20 -2.11 -0.34 -19.17
N ARG A 21 -2.92 -0.27 -18.11
CA ARG A 21 -4.28 -0.80 -18.15
C ARG A 21 -5.16 -0.07 -19.18
N GLN A 22 -4.97 1.25 -19.32
CA GLN A 22 -5.67 2.02 -20.36
C GLN A 22 -5.20 1.65 -21.78
N GLU A 23 -3.90 1.45 -21.95
CA GLU A 23 -3.32 1.05 -23.24
C GLU A 23 -3.79 -0.34 -23.69
N TYR A 24 -3.92 -1.27 -22.75
CA TYR A 24 -4.27 -2.67 -23.02
C TYR A 24 -5.77 -2.99 -22.84
N LYS A 25 -6.64 -1.97 -22.66
CA LYS A 25 -8.08 -2.16 -22.37
C LYS A 25 -8.83 -3.01 -23.40
N ASP A 26 -8.41 -2.95 -24.67
CA ASP A 26 -9.04 -3.68 -25.77
C ASP A 26 -8.27 -4.97 -26.16
N SER A 27 -7.37 -5.43 -25.28
CA SER A 27 -6.58 -6.64 -25.46
C SER A 27 -6.97 -7.72 -24.43
N PRO A 28 -6.56 -8.97 -24.62
CA PRO A 28 -6.79 -10.03 -23.64
C PRO A 28 -5.82 -9.98 -22.43
N VAL A 29 -5.10 -8.87 -22.25
CA VAL A 29 -4.12 -8.70 -21.16
C VAL A 29 -4.73 -7.90 -20.03
N ASP A 30 -4.82 -8.50 -18.85
CA ASP A 30 -5.22 -7.82 -17.62
C ASP A 30 -4.01 -7.35 -16.81
N ILE A 31 -4.03 -6.09 -16.41
CA ILE A 31 -2.98 -5.49 -15.57
C ILE A 31 -3.57 -5.17 -14.20
N SER A 32 -2.98 -5.78 -13.18
CA SER A 32 -3.42 -5.66 -11.80
C SER A 32 -2.29 -5.16 -10.91
N VAL A 33 -2.61 -4.29 -9.96
CA VAL A 33 -1.68 -3.85 -8.92
C VAL A 33 -2.13 -4.38 -7.56
N ILE A 34 -1.21 -5.01 -6.84
CA ILE A 34 -1.44 -5.47 -5.47
C ILE A 34 -0.66 -4.56 -4.53
N CYS A 35 -1.36 -3.93 -3.60
CA CYS A 35 -0.80 -3.00 -2.63
C CYS A 35 -0.86 -3.61 -1.22
N PRO A 36 0.16 -4.38 -0.80
CA PRO A 36 0.23 -4.89 0.56
C PRO A 36 0.49 -3.75 1.54
N GLY A 37 -0.24 -3.75 2.67
CA GLY A 37 0.05 -2.92 3.82
C GLY A 37 1.17 -3.53 4.69
N PHE A 38 1.03 -3.44 6.01
CA PHE A 38 1.98 -4.07 6.93
C PHE A 38 1.78 -5.59 6.95
N ILE A 39 2.88 -6.35 6.75
CA ILE A 39 2.88 -7.81 6.79
C ILE A 39 3.57 -8.26 8.06
N SER A 40 2.92 -9.19 8.82
CA SER A 40 3.35 -9.57 10.17
C SER A 40 4.51 -10.55 10.21
N GLU A 41 4.63 -11.44 9.22
CA GLU A 41 5.51 -12.61 9.29
C GLU A 41 6.67 -12.56 8.29
N ALA A 42 6.72 -11.53 7.44
CA ALA A 42 7.76 -11.39 6.44
C ALA A 42 7.89 -9.94 5.97
N GLY A 43 9.06 -9.61 5.41
CA GLY A 43 9.31 -8.34 4.76
C GLY A 43 9.86 -7.26 5.67
N MET A 44 10.02 -6.09 5.12
CA MET A 44 10.80 -4.96 5.67
C MET A 44 10.45 -4.58 7.13
N PHE A 45 9.18 -4.69 7.54
CA PHE A 45 8.76 -4.34 8.91
C PHE A 45 9.00 -5.48 9.90
N HIS A 46 8.82 -6.72 9.46
CA HIS A 46 9.15 -7.90 10.26
C HIS A 46 10.67 -7.96 10.53
N ASP A 47 11.47 -7.82 9.48
CA ASP A 47 12.92 -7.91 9.56
C ASP A 47 13.53 -6.74 10.38
N GLY A 48 12.88 -5.58 10.35
CA GLY A 48 13.25 -4.42 11.17
C GLY A 48 12.71 -4.45 12.62
N HIS A 49 12.04 -5.52 13.05
CA HIS A 49 11.40 -5.64 14.38
C HIS A 49 10.48 -4.47 14.74
N LEU A 50 9.84 -3.86 13.74
CA LEU A 50 8.96 -2.71 13.92
C LEU A 50 7.50 -3.16 14.01
N ALA A 51 6.81 -2.76 15.07
CA ALA A 51 5.38 -2.98 15.19
C ALA A 51 4.61 -1.99 14.30
N PRO A 52 3.62 -2.46 13.51
CA PRO A 52 2.76 -1.57 12.75
C PRO A 52 1.91 -0.72 13.70
N PRO A 53 1.48 0.50 13.26
CA PRO A 53 0.52 1.28 14.03
C PRO A 53 -0.74 0.47 14.30
N ALA A 54 -1.21 0.44 15.56
CA ALA A 54 -2.32 -0.43 16.00
C ALA A 54 -3.59 -0.29 15.14
N LEU A 55 -3.89 0.92 14.68
CA LEU A 55 -5.08 1.20 13.88
C LEU A 55 -4.96 0.71 12.43
N LEU A 56 -3.76 0.57 11.89
CA LEU A 56 -3.53 0.06 10.53
C LEU A 56 -3.48 -1.47 10.51
N GLY A 57 -3.14 -2.10 11.64
CA GLY A 57 -3.04 -3.54 11.76
C GLY A 57 -1.95 -4.14 10.88
N SER A 58 -1.88 -5.46 10.86
CA SER A 58 -1.02 -6.22 9.96
C SER A 58 -1.81 -7.33 9.27
N SER A 59 -1.32 -7.76 8.12
CA SER A 59 -1.89 -8.87 7.36
C SER A 59 -0.87 -9.99 7.24
N GLN A 60 -1.34 -11.22 7.11
CA GLN A 60 -0.48 -12.38 6.85
C GLN A 60 -0.06 -12.44 5.38
N PRO A 61 1.11 -13.00 5.05
CA PRO A 61 1.56 -13.21 3.66
C PRO A 61 0.53 -13.96 2.81
N GLN A 62 -0.21 -14.90 3.41
CA GLN A 62 -1.26 -15.66 2.72
C GLN A 62 -2.33 -14.75 2.10
N LYS A 63 -2.73 -13.67 2.77
CA LYS A 63 -3.71 -12.72 2.22
C LYS A 63 -3.20 -12.01 0.97
N VAL A 64 -1.89 -11.81 0.86
CA VAL A 64 -1.28 -11.24 -0.36
C VAL A 64 -1.33 -12.27 -1.50
N ALA A 65 -1.00 -13.53 -1.22
CA ALA A 65 -1.13 -14.61 -2.21
C ALA A 65 -2.58 -14.78 -2.70
N ASP A 66 -3.55 -14.75 -1.78
CA ASP A 66 -4.98 -14.81 -2.11
C ASP A 66 -5.42 -13.61 -2.97
N ALA A 67 -4.85 -12.42 -2.72
CA ALA A 67 -5.11 -11.23 -3.54
C ALA A 67 -4.57 -11.41 -4.97
N VAL A 68 -3.40 -12.00 -5.14
CA VAL A 68 -2.84 -12.34 -6.47
C VAL A 68 -3.77 -13.31 -7.20
N LEU A 69 -4.18 -14.40 -6.54
CA LEU A 69 -5.12 -15.37 -7.13
C LEU A 69 -6.48 -14.72 -7.49
N LYS A 70 -6.95 -13.81 -6.66
CA LYS A 70 -8.17 -13.04 -6.95
C LYS A 70 -8.00 -12.13 -8.15
N ALA A 71 -6.87 -11.44 -8.28
CA ALA A 71 -6.56 -10.60 -9.44
C ALA A 71 -6.59 -11.43 -10.73
N LEU A 72 -5.88 -12.56 -10.75
CA LEU A 72 -5.84 -13.48 -11.89
C LEU A 72 -7.22 -14.02 -12.30
N ARG A 73 -8.09 -14.30 -11.32
CA ARG A 73 -9.42 -14.85 -11.61
C ARG A 73 -10.47 -13.83 -12.02
N LYS A 74 -10.33 -12.59 -11.56
CA LYS A 74 -11.39 -11.57 -11.67
C LYS A 74 -10.99 -10.33 -12.48
N GLY A 75 -9.75 -10.24 -12.96
CA GLY A 75 -9.24 -9.05 -13.64
C GLY A 75 -9.31 -7.78 -12.77
N SER A 76 -9.06 -7.91 -11.45
CA SER A 76 -9.20 -6.78 -10.53
C SER A 76 -8.07 -5.78 -10.75
N CYS A 77 -8.39 -4.52 -11.04
CA CYS A 77 -7.40 -3.48 -11.36
C CYS A 77 -6.45 -3.19 -10.17
N GLU A 78 -7.00 -3.05 -8.97
CA GLU A 78 -6.26 -2.75 -7.75
C GLU A 78 -6.80 -3.55 -6.58
N ILE A 79 -5.91 -4.16 -5.81
CA ILE A 79 -6.25 -4.84 -4.55
C ILE A 79 -5.35 -4.32 -3.43
N ILE A 80 -5.95 -3.62 -2.48
CA ILE A 80 -5.26 -3.20 -1.25
C ILE A 80 -5.45 -4.30 -0.21
N VAL A 81 -4.33 -4.90 0.22
CA VAL A 81 -4.31 -5.94 1.26
C VAL A 81 -3.96 -5.30 2.59
N ASN A 82 -4.97 -4.95 3.37
CA ASN A 82 -4.81 -4.36 4.69
C ASN A 82 -5.89 -4.88 5.65
N SER A 83 -5.61 -4.86 6.96
CA SER A 83 -6.56 -5.32 7.98
C SER A 83 -7.59 -4.26 8.35
N GLY A 84 -7.29 -2.98 8.19
CA GLY A 84 -8.18 -1.87 8.49
C GLY A 84 -8.82 -1.25 7.25
N PRO A 85 -9.87 -0.42 7.42
CA PRO A 85 -10.57 0.25 6.34
C PRO A 85 -9.77 1.46 5.82
N ILE A 86 -8.64 1.20 5.16
CA ILE A 86 -7.70 2.24 4.72
C ILE A 86 -8.20 3.03 3.50
N ARG A 87 -9.03 2.43 2.64
CA ARG A 87 -9.52 3.07 1.41
C ARG A 87 -10.24 4.41 1.63
N PRO A 88 -11.20 4.54 2.58
CA PRO A 88 -11.84 5.83 2.85
C PRO A 88 -10.85 6.90 3.30
N LEU A 89 -9.85 6.52 4.08
CA LEU A 89 -8.80 7.44 4.56
C LEU A 89 -7.90 7.91 3.43
N LEU A 90 -7.52 7.01 2.53
CA LEU A 90 -6.74 7.36 1.34
C LEU A 90 -7.54 8.30 0.43
N ALA A 91 -8.84 8.02 0.21
CA ALA A 91 -9.71 8.88 -0.59
C ALA A 91 -9.83 10.29 0.00
N LEU A 92 -10.01 10.41 1.31
CA LEU A 92 -10.03 11.70 2.00
C LEU A 92 -8.70 12.45 1.85
N GLY A 93 -7.58 11.74 1.94
CA GLY A 93 -6.24 12.33 1.74
C GLY A 93 -6.03 12.88 0.32
N GLN A 94 -6.70 12.32 -0.69
CA GLN A 94 -6.62 12.83 -2.07
C GLN A 94 -7.37 14.15 -2.28
N ILE A 95 -8.36 14.48 -1.42
CA ILE A 95 -9.12 15.72 -1.52
C ILE A 95 -8.26 16.93 -1.11
N SER A 96 -7.39 16.76 -0.14
CA SER A 96 -6.55 17.86 0.37
C SER A 96 -5.25 17.33 0.99
N TRP A 97 -4.11 17.90 0.57
CA TRP A 97 -2.81 17.62 1.18
C TRP A 97 -2.78 17.86 2.69
N LYS A 98 -3.49 18.90 3.18
CA LYS A 98 -3.59 19.20 4.62
C LYS A 98 -4.32 18.08 5.37
N LEU A 99 -5.38 17.51 4.79
CA LEU A 99 -6.07 16.35 5.36
C LEU A 99 -5.18 15.11 5.36
N ALA A 100 -4.43 14.88 4.29
CA ALA A 100 -3.45 13.79 4.23
C ALA A 100 -2.42 13.90 5.35
N ASP A 101 -1.87 15.09 5.59
CA ASP A 101 -0.88 15.33 6.66
C ASP A 101 -1.46 15.06 8.05
N ILE A 102 -2.70 15.48 8.30
CA ILE A 102 -3.39 15.22 9.58
C ILE A 102 -3.59 13.72 9.77
N ILE A 103 -4.08 13.02 8.74
CA ILE A 103 -4.31 11.57 8.78
C ILE A 103 -2.99 10.83 9.04
N VAL A 104 -1.94 11.13 8.28
CA VAL A 104 -0.61 10.52 8.47
C VAL A 104 -0.04 10.80 9.86
N GLY A 105 -0.27 12.02 10.39
CA GLY A 105 0.11 12.41 11.75
C GLY A 105 -0.58 11.54 12.80
N TRP A 106 -1.89 11.32 12.69
CA TRP A 106 -2.66 10.48 13.63
C TRP A 106 -2.18 9.03 13.67
N PHE A 107 -1.78 8.49 12.54
CA PHE A 107 -1.28 7.11 12.48
C PHE A 107 0.16 6.94 12.97
N GLY A 108 0.89 8.03 13.24
CA GLY A 108 2.27 7.97 13.71
C GLY A 108 3.27 7.33 12.74
N VAL A 109 2.92 7.20 11.46
CA VAL A 109 3.76 6.56 10.42
C VAL A 109 5.11 7.26 10.27
N SER A 110 5.12 8.58 10.41
CA SER A 110 6.35 9.39 10.34
C SER A 110 7.33 9.05 11.47
N ALA A 111 6.83 8.85 12.69
CA ALA A 111 7.65 8.47 13.84
C ALA A 111 8.22 7.04 13.66
N LEU A 112 7.42 6.12 13.14
CA LEU A 112 7.84 4.75 12.83
C LEU A 112 8.99 4.73 11.81
N ASN A 113 8.83 5.45 10.69
CA ASN A 113 9.85 5.53 9.65
C ASN A 113 11.14 6.21 10.15
N ARG A 114 11.03 7.22 11.01
CA ARG A 114 12.18 7.87 11.63
C ARG A 114 12.99 6.89 12.47
N LYS A 115 12.33 6.09 13.32
CA LYS A 115 12.99 5.04 14.12
C LYS A 115 13.74 4.04 13.26
N ARG A 116 13.18 3.65 12.10
CA ARG A 116 13.81 2.71 11.16
C ARG A 116 15.13 3.22 10.58
N ILE A 117 15.27 4.52 10.35
CA ILE A 117 16.50 5.10 9.76
C ILE A 117 17.58 5.32 10.82
N SER A 118 17.19 5.46 12.10
CA SER A 118 18.12 5.68 13.20
C SER A 118 18.61 4.40 13.89
N ALA A 119 18.11 3.25 13.49
CA ALA A 119 18.54 1.92 13.93
C ALA A 119 19.51 1.29 12.92
#